data_aa643374bc986a362142bbac40d2d841
#
_entry.id   aa643374bc986a362142bbac40d2d841
#
_cell.length_a   1.000
_cell.length_b   1.000
_cell.length_c   1.000
_cell.angle_alpha   90.00
_cell.angle_beta   90.00
_cell.angle_gamma   90.00
#
_symmetry.space_group_name_H-M   'P 1'
#
loop_
_entity.id
_entity.type
_entity.pdbx_description
1 polymer ?
#
loop_
_entity_poly.entity_id
_entity_poly.type
_entity_poly.pdbx_seq_one_letter_code
_entity_poly.pdbx_strand_id
1 'polypeptide(L)'
;MIPRYSRPEMVAVWSPETKFRIWYEIEAHACDAQADLGVIPRENAEAVWKARDVQFDVARIDEIEAVTKHDVIAFLTHLAEHVGADQARFVHQGMTSSDVLDTTLNVQLVRASDLLLAGMDRVLAALKARAHEHKDTVRIGRSHGIHAEPTTMGLTFARFYAEMARGRARLKRAREEIATGAISGAVGTFANIDPAVEEHVCAKLGLRPEPISTQVIPRDRHAMFFATLGVIASSIENIAIEIRHMQRTEVLEAEEFFSPGQKGSSAMPHKRNPVLTENLTGLARLVRMSVIPAMENVALWHERDISHSSVERAIGPDTTITLDFALHRLAGVVEKLVIYPENMLRNMNQFKGLVMSQRVLLALTQAGVSREDSYRLVQRNAMKVWEKGADFRTELLADAEVTAALTPNEINEKFDLGYHTKHVDTIFARVFGADPL
;
A
#
# COMPACT_ATOMS: atom_id res chain seq x y z
N MET A 1 6.18 12.52 -12.54
CA MET A 1 4.81 11.95 -12.70
C MET A 1 4.57 11.53 -14.15
N ILE A 2 4.09 10.30 -14.40
CA ILE A 2 3.80 9.76 -15.73
C ILE A 2 2.28 9.68 -15.89
N PRO A 3 1.65 10.39 -16.85
CA PRO A 3 0.19 10.42 -16.99
C PRO A 3 -0.44 9.03 -17.11
N ARG A 4 0.26 8.09 -17.76
CA ARG A 4 -0.18 6.69 -17.94
C ARG A 4 -0.37 5.96 -16.60
N TYR A 5 0.32 6.37 -15.53
CA TYR A 5 0.30 5.75 -14.20
C TYR A 5 -0.27 6.71 -13.16
N SER A 6 -1.21 7.55 -13.57
CA SER A 6 -1.83 8.58 -12.73
C SER A 6 -3.34 8.48 -12.79
N ARG A 7 -4.00 8.70 -11.65
CA ARG A 7 -5.45 8.86 -11.58
C ARG A 7 -5.77 10.32 -11.32
N PRO A 8 -6.78 10.88 -12.01
CA PRO A 8 -7.10 12.32 -11.94
C PRO A 8 -7.31 12.83 -10.51
N GLU A 9 -7.95 12.04 -9.66
CA GLU A 9 -8.29 12.42 -8.29
C GLU A 9 -7.04 12.66 -7.44
N MET A 10 -6.02 11.78 -7.57
CA MET A 10 -4.76 11.94 -6.85
C MET A 10 -3.90 13.05 -7.47
N VAL A 11 -3.92 13.21 -8.80
CA VAL A 11 -3.22 14.32 -9.47
C VAL A 11 -3.77 15.66 -9.00
N ALA A 12 -5.09 15.78 -8.83
CA ALA A 12 -5.73 16.99 -8.36
C ALA A 12 -5.26 17.43 -6.96
N VAL A 13 -4.92 16.49 -6.07
CA VAL A 13 -4.35 16.81 -4.75
C VAL A 13 -3.05 17.61 -4.86
N TRP A 14 -2.26 17.34 -5.89
CA TRP A 14 -0.92 17.92 -6.09
C TRP A 14 -0.88 19.03 -7.15
N SER A 15 -2.02 19.43 -7.69
CA SER A 15 -2.05 20.50 -8.68
C SER A 15 -1.65 21.85 -8.07
N PRO A 16 -1.03 22.73 -8.86
CA PRO A 16 -0.72 24.09 -8.40
C PRO A 16 -1.96 24.84 -7.88
N GLU A 17 -3.11 24.67 -8.53
CA GLU A 17 -4.36 25.29 -8.14
C GLU A 17 -4.82 24.84 -6.75
N THR A 18 -4.73 23.54 -6.46
CA THR A 18 -5.03 22.98 -5.14
C THR A 18 -4.06 23.52 -4.10
N LYS A 19 -2.76 23.55 -4.40
CA LYS A 19 -1.74 24.11 -3.52
C LYS A 19 -2.05 25.58 -3.17
N PHE A 20 -2.29 26.43 -4.15
CA PHE A 20 -2.58 27.85 -3.89
C PHE A 20 -3.92 28.05 -3.19
N ARG A 21 -4.89 27.17 -3.42
CA ARG A 21 -6.15 27.19 -2.66
C ARG A 21 -5.91 26.92 -1.18
N ILE A 22 -5.08 25.94 -0.83
CA ILE A 22 -4.74 25.65 0.57
C ILE A 22 -3.94 26.81 1.18
N TRP A 23 -3.00 27.42 0.44
CA TRP A 23 -2.28 28.60 0.91
C TRP A 23 -3.22 29.74 1.26
N TYR A 24 -4.18 30.01 0.38
CA TYR A 24 -5.22 31.00 0.65
C TYR A 24 -6.04 30.67 1.89
N GLU A 25 -6.46 29.43 2.07
CA GLU A 25 -7.23 29.00 3.23
C GLU A 25 -6.45 29.21 4.54
N ILE A 26 -5.15 28.89 4.56
CA ILE A 26 -4.27 29.15 5.70
C ILE A 26 -4.22 30.62 6.03
N GLU A 27 -3.95 31.48 5.04
CA GLU A 27 -3.84 32.93 5.23
C GLU A 27 -5.16 33.56 5.67
N ALA A 28 -6.28 33.15 5.06
CA ALA A 28 -7.60 33.66 5.41
C ALA A 28 -8.00 33.29 6.84
N HIS A 29 -7.77 32.03 7.27
CA HIS A 29 -8.04 31.60 8.63
C HIS A 29 -7.08 32.24 9.65
N ALA A 30 -5.81 32.48 9.28
CA ALA A 30 -4.88 33.21 10.12
C ALA A 30 -5.34 34.67 10.34
N CYS A 31 -5.83 35.33 9.29
CA CYS A 31 -6.42 36.66 9.38
C CYS A 31 -7.67 36.67 10.28
N ASP A 32 -8.55 35.67 10.17
CA ASP A 32 -9.72 35.55 11.06
C ASP A 32 -9.32 35.49 12.53
N ALA A 33 -8.39 34.58 12.86
CA ALA A 33 -7.93 34.41 14.23
C ALA A 33 -7.26 35.69 14.77
N GLN A 34 -6.42 36.35 13.98
CA GLN A 34 -5.78 37.61 14.37
C GLN A 34 -6.79 38.74 14.56
N ALA A 35 -7.86 38.78 13.77
CA ALA A 35 -8.95 39.74 13.92
C ALA A 35 -9.77 39.46 15.18
N ASP A 36 -10.02 38.20 15.52
CA ASP A 36 -10.67 37.77 16.77
C ASP A 36 -9.85 38.18 18.01
N LEU A 37 -8.53 38.16 17.91
CA LEU A 37 -7.60 38.61 18.93
C LEU A 37 -7.42 40.15 18.98
N GLY A 38 -8.01 40.88 18.03
CA GLY A 38 -7.85 42.32 17.94
C GLY A 38 -6.48 42.79 17.42
N VAL A 39 -5.69 41.87 16.83
CA VAL A 39 -4.35 42.18 16.29
C VAL A 39 -4.46 42.92 14.95
N ILE A 40 -5.47 42.56 14.13
CA ILE A 40 -5.78 43.22 12.88
C ILE A 40 -7.24 43.70 12.87
N PRO A 41 -7.61 44.71 12.08
CA PRO A 41 -9.01 45.10 11.96
C PRO A 41 -9.86 43.98 11.32
N ARG A 42 -11.08 43.78 11.81
CA ARG A 42 -12.02 42.78 11.29
C ARG A 42 -12.29 42.94 9.80
N GLU A 43 -12.43 44.17 9.35
CA GLU A 43 -12.66 44.52 7.94
C GLU A 43 -11.58 44.01 6.99
N ASN A 44 -10.33 43.88 7.45
CA ASN A 44 -9.24 43.29 6.67
C ASN A 44 -9.39 41.79 6.50
N ALA A 45 -9.76 41.06 7.55
CA ALA A 45 -10.05 39.61 7.46
C ALA A 45 -11.25 39.35 6.53
N GLU A 46 -12.33 40.15 6.65
CA GLU A 46 -13.48 40.06 5.75
C GLU A 46 -13.12 40.36 4.27
N ALA A 47 -12.20 41.29 4.04
CA ALA A 47 -11.72 41.59 2.69
C ALA A 47 -10.93 40.42 2.07
N VAL A 48 -10.12 39.70 2.86
CA VAL A 48 -9.43 38.50 2.43
C VAL A 48 -10.45 37.44 2.01
N TRP A 49 -11.53 37.24 2.76
CA TRP A 49 -12.58 36.27 2.43
C TRP A 49 -13.37 36.57 1.18
N LYS A 50 -13.39 37.83 0.69
CA LYS A 50 -13.98 38.16 -0.61
C LYS A 50 -13.27 37.47 -1.78
N ALA A 51 -12.01 37.09 -1.62
CA ALA A 51 -11.24 36.34 -2.60
C ALA A 51 -11.48 34.79 -2.56
N ARG A 52 -12.40 34.28 -1.74
CA ARG A 52 -12.65 32.83 -1.57
C ARG A 52 -13.01 32.09 -2.87
N ASP A 53 -13.67 32.76 -3.81
CA ASP A 53 -14.11 32.18 -5.07
C ASP A 53 -13.16 32.50 -6.24
N VAL A 54 -12.04 33.19 -5.95
CA VAL A 54 -11.03 33.52 -6.97
C VAL A 54 -10.29 32.25 -7.36
N GLN A 55 -10.16 32.03 -8.65
CA GLN A 55 -9.22 31.05 -9.20
C GLN A 55 -7.87 31.75 -9.37
N PHE A 56 -6.88 31.32 -8.56
CA PHE A 56 -5.54 31.90 -8.63
C PHE A 56 -4.88 31.52 -9.95
N ASP A 57 -4.37 32.56 -10.64
CA ASP A 57 -3.68 32.38 -11.92
C ASP A 57 -2.24 31.94 -11.69
N VAL A 58 -2.00 30.65 -11.94
CA VAL A 58 -0.69 30.02 -11.76
C VAL A 58 0.37 30.72 -12.62
N ALA A 59 0.05 31.06 -13.88
CA ALA A 59 0.99 31.71 -14.78
C ALA A 59 1.39 33.11 -14.26
N ARG A 60 0.40 33.85 -13.71
CA ARG A 60 0.67 35.17 -13.10
C ARG A 60 1.56 35.04 -11.86
N ILE A 61 1.33 34.02 -11.02
CA ILE A 61 2.18 33.79 -9.85
C ILE A 61 3.60 33.45 -10.29
N ASP A 62 3.77 32.60 -11.32
CA ASP A 62 5.08 32.24 -11.87
C ASP A 62 5.82 33.46 -12.44
N GLU A 63 5.12 34.39 -13.12
CA GLU A 63 5.68 35.66 -13.59
C GLU A 63 6.24 36.51 -12.43
N ILE A 64 5.47 36.62 -11.34
CA ILE A 64 5.90 37.36 -10.15
C ILE A 64 7.09 36.67 -9.49
N GLU A 65 7.05 35.32 -9.37
CA GLU A 65 8.13 34.55 -8.80
C GLU A 65 9.42 34.65 -9.61
N ALA A 66 9.32 34.75 -10.93
CA ALA A 66 10.50 34.95 -11.79
C ALA A 66 11.29 36.22 -11.43
N VAL A 67 10.64 37.22 -10.84
CA VAL A 67 11.25 38.47 -10.36
C VAL A 67 11.65 38.35 -8.87
N THR A 68 10.69 37.96 -8.02
CA THR A 68 10.88 37.92 -6.55
C THR A 68 11.79 36.80 -6.07
N LYS A 69 11.93 35.74 -6.87
CA LYS A 69 12.67 34.51 -6.54
C LYS A 69 12.16 33.84 -5.25
N HIS A 70 10.89 34.03 -4.92
CA HIS A 70 10.27 33.49 -3.70
C HIS A 70 8.78 33.18 -3.95
N ASP A 71 8.41 31.93 -3.87
CA ASP A 71 7.10 31.42 -4.21
C ASP A 71 5.96 31.98 -3.31
N VAL A 72 6.16 31.99 -1.98
CA VAL A 72 5.13 32.51 -1.05
C VAL A 72 4.95 34.02 -1.26
N ILE A 73 6.03 34.80 -1.44
CA ILE A 73 5.91 36.24 -1.74
C ILE A 73 5.17 36.46 -3.06
N ALA A 74 5.45 35.63 -4.07
CA ALA A 74 4.74 35.74 -5.35
C ALA A 74 3.25 35.49 -5.19
N PHE A 75 2.86 34.45 -4.46
CA PHE A 75 1.45 34.18 -4.15
C PHE A 75 0.79 35.34 -3.38
N LEU A 76 1.43 35.83 -2.31
CA LEU A 76 0.90 36.95 -1.52
C LEU A 76 0.72 38.23 -2.35
N THR A 77 1.66 38.49 -3.26
CA THR A 77 1.55 39.63 -4.20
C THR A 77 0.36 39.45 -5.12
N HIS A 78 0.16 38.25 -5.69
CA HIS A 78 -1.01 37.96 -6.51
C HIS A 78 -2.31 38.02 -5.71
N LEU A 79 -2.34 37.54 -4.48
CA LEU A 79 -3.50 37.67 -3.60
C LEU A 79 -3.86 39.14 -3.35
N ALA A 80 -2.85 40.02 -3.16
CA ALA A 80 -3.06 41.46 -2.97
C ALA A 80 -3.67 42.12 -4.20
N GLU A 81 -3.43 41.61 -5.43
CA GLU A 81 -4.09 42.09 -6.65
C GLU A 81 -5.63 41.92 -6.61
N HIS A 82 -6.12 40.92 -5.85
CA HIS A 82 -7.53 40.59 -5.68
C HIS A 82 -8.18 41.22 -4.44
N VAL A 83 -7.44 41.33 -3.36
CA VAL A 83 -7.91 41.80 -2.06
C VAL A 83 -7.79 43.33 -1.94
N GLY A 84 -6.81 43.92 -2.61
CA GLY A 84 -6.42 45.34 -2.50
C GLY A 84 -5.23 45.50 -1.54
N ALA A 85 -4.32 46.42 -1.89
CA ALA A 85 -3.06 46.59 -1.17
C ALA A 85 -3.23 46.98 0.30
N ASP A 86 -4.18 47.87 0.59
CA ASP A 86 -4.45 48.34 1.95
C ASP A 86 -4.98 47.20 2.87
N GLN A 87 -5.83 46.37 2.33
CA GLN A 87 -6.41 45.22 3.05
C GLN A 87 -5.41 44.08 3.17
N ALA A 88 -4.62 43.83 2.14
CA ALA A 88 -3.65 42.73 2.09
C ALA A 88 -2.42 42.98 2.96
N ARG A 89 -2.17 44.17 3.47
CA ARG A 89 -1.01 44.49 4.31
C ARG A 89 -0.92 43.69 5.60
N PHE A 90 -2.01 43.10 6.04
CA PHE A 90 -2.04 42.25 7.25
C PHE A 90 -2.00 40.74 6.95
N VAL A 91 -2.06 40.35 5.67
CA VAL A 91 -1.91 38.94 5.29
C VAL A 91 -0.46 38.50 5.59
N HIS A 92 -0.30 37.30 6.08
CA HIS A 92 1.00 36.74 6.48
C HIS A 92 1.68 37.43 7.67
N GLN A 93 0.94 38.25 8.44
CA GLN A 93 1.51 38.99 9.55
C GLN A 93 1.98 38.05 10.67
N GLY A 94 3.27 38.15 11.03
CA GLY A 94 3.90 37.32 12.06
C GLY A 94 4.24 35.89 11.65
N MET A 95 3.83 35.48 10.46
CA MET A 95 4.07 34.15 9.89
C MET A 95 5.43 34.07 9.15
N THR A 96 5.82 32.85 8.84
CA THR A 96 6.94 32.56 7.92
C THR A 96 6.45 31.68 6.78
N SER A 97 7.23 31.63 5.67
CA SER A 97 6.86 30.82 4.51
C SER A 97 6.60 29.36 4.83
N SER A 98 7.36 28.80 5.77
CA SER A 98 7.20 27.38 6.17
C SER A 98 5.90 27.12 6.93
N ASP A 99 5.33 28.09 7.61
CA ASP A 99 3.99 27.96 8.23
C ASP A 99 2.94 27.61 7.16
N VAL A 100 3.05 28.21 5.98
CA VAL A 100 2.17 27.93 4.84
C VAL A 100 2.60 26.65 4.10
N LEU A 101 3.91 26.49 3.83
CA LEU A 101 4.41 25.38 3.01
C LEU A 101 4.24 24.02 3.71
N ASP A 102 4.65 23.92 4.98
CA ASP A 102 4.60 22.67 5.72
C ASP A 102 3.17 22.26 6.05
N THR A 103 2.35 23.21 6.49
CA THR A 103 0.93 22.98 6.75
C THR A 103 0.21 22.51 5.48
N THR A 104 0.52 23.12 4.33
CA THR A 104 -0.04 22.70 3.03
C THR A 104 0.40 21.32 2.65
N LEU A 105 1.68 20.98 2.78
CA LEU A 105 2.18 19.64 2.50
C LEU A 105 1.43 18.59 3.32
N ASN A 106 1.24 18.85 4.60
CA ASN A 106 0.52 17.93 5.47
C ASN A 106 -0.97 17.80 5.10
N VAL A 107 -1.64 18.88 4.73
CA VAL A 107 -3.01 18.82 4.18
C VAL A 107 -3.05 17.94 2.92
N GLN A 108 -2.11 18.11 2.00
CA GLN A 108 -2.03 17.31 0.77
C GLN A 108 -1.75 15.82 1.09
N LEU A 109 -0.84 15.51 2.01
CA LEU A 109 -0.55 14.14 2.45
C LEU A 109 -1.76 13.48 3.14
N VAL A 110 -2.53 14.24 3.93
CA VAL A 110 -3.79 13.75 4.52
C VAL A 110 -4.81 13.43 3.44
N ARG A 111 -5.04 14.34 2.49
CA ARG A 111 -5.96 14.12 1.37
C ARG A 111 -5.52 12.95 0.49
N ALA A 112 -4.22 12.83 0.21
CA ALA A 112 -3.65 11.68 -0.50
C ALA A 112 -3.87 10.37 0.26
N SER A 113 -3.70 10.38 1.60
CA SER A 113 -3.95 9.22 2.45
C SER A 113 -5.39 8.73 2.39
N ASP A 114 -6.36 9.64 2.33
CA ASP A 114 -7.78 9.28 2.23
C ASP A 114 -8.08 8.53 0.93
N LEU A 115 -7.49 8.96 -0.18
CA LEU A 115 -7.59 8.25 -1.47
C LEU A 115 -6.88 6.89 -1.43
N LEU A 116 -5.70 6.82 -0.82
CA LEU A 116 -4.96 5.56 -0.67
C LEU A 116 -5.71 4.57 0.22
N LEU A 117 -6.32 5.02 1.32
CA LEU A 117 -7.16 4.18 2.19
C LEU A 117 -8.36 3.62 1.43
N ALA A 118 -9.04 4.43 0.63
CA ALA A 118 -10.14 3.98 -0.23
C ALA A 118 -9.66 2.94 -1.27
N GLY A 119 -8.48 3.15 -1.86
CA GLY A 119 -7.86 2.18 -2.75
C GLY A 119 -7.55 0.85 -2.05
N MET A 120 -7.02 0.91 -0.82
CA MET A 120 -6.77 -0.29 -0.01
C MET A 120 -8.05 -1.02 0.38
N ASP A 121 -9.12 -0.30 0.70
CA ASP A 121 -10.43 -0.91 1.00
C ASP A 121 -10.96 -1.71 -0.19
N ARG A 122 -10.80 -1.20 -1.42
CA ARG A 122 -11.16 -1.95 -2.62
C ARG A 122 -10.30 -3.22 -2.80
N VAL A 123 -8.99 -3.14 -2.58
CA VAL A 123 -8.11 -4.33 -2.63
C VAL A 123 -8.54 -5.37 -1.60
N LEU A 124 -8.82 -4.95 -0.37
CA LEU A 124 -9.27 -5.83 0.71
C LEU A 124 -10.61 -6.50 0.37
N ALA A 125 -11.57 -5.74 -0.16
CA ALA A 125 -12.85 -6.29 -0.61
C ALA A 125 -12.67 -7.36 -1.68
N ALA A 126 -11.81 -7.09 -2.68
CA ALA A 126 -11.50 -8.04 -3.75
C ALA A 126 -10.84 -9.32 -3.20
N LEU A 127 -9.81 -9.18 -2.36
CA LEU A 127 -9.11 -10.32 -1.76
C LEU A 127 -10.05 -11.17 -0.88
N LYS A 128 -10.91 -10.52 -0.07
CA LYS A 128 -11.91 -11.21 0.76
C LYS A 128 -12.89 -11.99 -0.10
N ALA A 129 -13.45 -11.39 -1.14
CA ALA A 129 -14.40 -12.05 -2.04
C ALA A 129 -13.75 -13.29 -2.69
N ARG A 130 -12.53 -13.14 -3.24
CA ARG A 130 -11.80 -14.24 -3.87
C ARG A 130 -11.39 -15.33 -2.87
N ALA A 131 -11.05 -14.96 -1.62
CA ALA A 131 -10.76 -15.93 -0.57
C ALA A 131 -11.96 -16.83 -0.30
N HIS A 132 -13.15 -16.25 -0.14
CA HIS A 132 -14.37 -17.03 0.10
C HIS A 132 -14.80 -17.86 -1.11
N GLU A 133 -14.70 -17.32 -2.32
CA GLU A 133 -15.01 -18.03 -3.57
C GLU A 133 -14.16 -19.29 -3.75
N HIS A 134 -12.88 -19.21 -3.40
CA HIS A 134 -11.93 -20.31 -3.57
C HIS A 134 -11.50 -20.96 -2.27
N LYS A 135 -12.32 -20.85 -1.22
CA LYS A 135 -12.03 -21.40 0.11
C LYS A 135 -11.62 -22.85 0.06
N ASP A 136 -12.35 -23.66 -0.72
CA ASP A 136 -12.20 -25.10 -0.84
C ASP A 136 -11.50 -25.54 -2.14
N THR A 137 -10.99 -24.59 -2.94
CA THR A 137 -10.25 -24.89 -4.17
C THR A 137 -8.85 -25.37 -3.80
N VAL A 138 -8.63 -26.69 -3.81
CA VAL A 138 -7.38 -27.33 -3.41
C VAL A 138 -6.28 -27.06 -4.45
N ARG A 139 -5.10 -26.71 -3.97
CA ARG A 139 -3.86 -26.57 -4.74
C ARG A 139 -2.68 -27.16 -3.96
N ILE A 140 -1.56 -27.37 -4.66
CA ILE A 140 -0.31 -27.75 -3.99
C ILE A 140 0.34 -26.50 -3.37
N GLY A 141 0.71 -26.59 -2.09
CA GLY A 141 1.61 -25.66 -1.44
C GLY A 141 3.05 -25.93 -1.87
N ARG A 142 3.80 -24.84 -2.11
CA ARG A 142 5.21 -24.91 -2.52
C ARG A 142 6.08 -24.20 -1.50
N SER A 143 7.13 -24.86 -1.03
CA SER A 143 8.25 -24.24 -0.31
C SER A 143 9.53 -24.44 -1.12
N HIS A 144 10.38 -23.42 -1.18
CA HIS A 144 11.58 -23.43 -2.04
C HIS A 144 11.29 -23.70 -3.54
N GLY A 145 10.05 -23.44 -3.98
CA GLY A 145 9.59 -23.76 -5.34
C GLY A 145 9.23 -25.23 -5.57
N ILE A 146 9.33 -26.08 -4.54
CA ILE A 146 9.08 -27.53 -4.60
C ILE A 146 7.71 -27.85 -3.99
N HIS A 147 7.04 -28.88 -4.50
CA HIS A 147 5.78 -29.37 -3.96
C HIS A 147 5.97 -29.85 -2.51
N ALA A 148 5.16 -29.27 -1.61
CA ALA A 148 5.14 -29.63 -0.19
C ALA A 148 3.84 -30.37 0.15
N GLU A 149 2.86 -29.70 0.72
CA GLU A 149 1.58 -30.28 1.13
C GLU A 149 0.39 -29.57 0.47
N PRO A 150 -0.77 -30.22 0.37
CA PRO A 150 -2.00 -29.60 -0.09
C PRO A 150 -2.40 -28.38 0.75
N THR A 151 -2.86 -27.34 0.08
CA THR A 151 -3.47 -26.12 0.65
C THR A 151 -4.66 -25.71 -0.19
N THR A 152 -5.24 -24.52 0.06
CA THR A 152 -6.32 -24.00 -0.79
C THR A 152 -5.96 -22.63 -1.40
N MET A 153 -6.55 -22.33 -2.54
CA MET A 153 -6.41 -21.02 -3.17
C MET A 153 -7.03 -19.93 -2.31
N GLY A 154 -8.11 -20.25 -1.59
CA GLY A 154 -8.73 -19.33 -0.62
C GLY A 154 -7.78 -18.92 0.50
N LEU A 155 -6.96 -19.83 1.02
CA LEU A 155 -5.93 -19.52 2.02
C LEU A 155 -4.84 -18.60 1.44
N THR A 156 -4.52 -18.74 0.16
CA THR A 156 -3.57 -17.83 -0.52
C THR A 156 -4.12 -16.39 -0.54
N PHE A 157 -5.39 -16.19 -0.91
CA PHE A 157 -6.03 -14.87 -0.87
C PHE A 157 -6.20 -14.36 0.56
N ALA A 158 -6.57 -15.22 1.52
CA ALA A 158 -6.72 -14.85 2.92
C ALA A 158 -5.39 -14.33 3.54
N ARG A 159 -4.25 -14.96 3.19
CA ARG A 159 -2.92 -14.48 3.59
C ARG A 159 -2.66 -13.06 3.10
N PHE A 160 -2.93 -12.79 1.83
CA PHE A 160 -2.75 -11.46 1.24
C PHE A 160 -3.71 -10.43 1.83
N TYR A 161 -4.95 -10.84 2.09
CA TYR A 161 -5.90 -9.98 2.81
C TYR A 161 -5.34 -9.54 4.18
N ALA A 162 -4.88 -10.48 4.99
CA ALA A 162 -4.35 -10.19 6.31
C ALA A 162 -3.10 -9.27 6.24
N GLU A 163 -2.24 -9.45 5.23
CA GLU A 163 -1.07 -8.61 4.99
C GLU A 163 -1.49 -7.18 4.62
N MET A 164 -2.42 -7.02 3.67
CA MET A 164 -2.93 -5.71 3.24
C MET A 164 -3.75 -5.03 4.34
N ALA A 165 -4.48 -5.76 5.18
CA ALA A 165 -5.20 -5.21 6.32
C ALA A 165 -4.25 -4.57 7.35
N ARG A 166 -3.13 -5.22 7.64
CA ARG A 166 -2.06 -4.62 8.47
C ARG A 166 -1.45 -3.38 7.81
N GLY A 167 -1.27 -3.40 6.48
CA GLY A 167 -0.82 -2.23 5.70
C GLY A 167 -1.79 -1.05 5.84
N ARG A 168 -3.10 -1.31 5.72
CA ARG A 168 -4.16 -0.32 5.91
C ARG A 168 -4.14 0.30 7.31
N ALA A 169 -4.00 -0.54 8.33
CA ALA A 169 -3.93 -0.06 9.71
C ALA A 169 -2.70 0.85 9.95
N ARG A 170 -1.55 0.52 9.35
CA ARG A 170 -0.35 1.38 9.37
C ARG A 170 -0.60 2.70 8.65
N LEU A 171 -1.21 2.67 7.47
CA LEU A 171 -1.51 3.90 6.71
C LEU A 171 -2.47 4.82 7.47
N LYS A 172 -3.50 4.25 8.12
CA LYS A 172 -4.41 5.03 8.98
C LYS A 172 -3.64 5.76 10.10
N ARG A 173 -2.72 5.07 10.77
CA ARG A 173 -1.88 5.69 11.82
C ARG A 173 -0.94 6.74 11.24
N ALA A 174 -0.30 6.47 10.09
CA ALA A 174 0.57 7.44 9.43
C ALA A 174 -0.20 8.69 8.99
N ARG A 175 -1.45 8.54 8.52
CA ARG A 175 -2.36 9.65 8.23
C ARG A 175 -2.67 10.49 9.48
N GLU A 176 -2.96 9.83 10.59
CA GLU A 176 -3.22 10.50 11.87
C GLU A 176 -1.97 11.23 12.38
N GLU A 177 -0.80 10.65 12.19
CA GLU A 177 0.48 11.22 12.61
C GLU A 177 0.89 12.42 11.77
N ILE A 178 0.71 12.36 10.43
CA ILE A 178 1.04 13.47 9.51
C ILE A 178 0.03 14.62 9.59
N ALA A 179 -1.15 14.44 10.18
CA ALA A 179 -2.20 15.44 10.28
C ALA A 179 -1.84 16.51 11.33
N THR A 180 -0.72 17.21 11.14
CA THR A 180 -0.26 18.33 11.98
C THR A 180 -0.05 19.57 11.13
N GLY A 181 -0.18 20.75 11.75
CA GLY A 181 0.12 22.06 11.15
C GLY A 181 0.94 22.89 12.11
N ALA A 182 1.68 23.85 11.60
CA ALA A 182 2.45 24.80 12.40
C ALA A 182 2.27 26.22 11.85
N ILE A 183 1.87 27.14 12.70
CA ILE A 183 1.79 28.59 12.43
C ILE A 183 2.50 29.28 13.58
N SER A 184 3.81 29.15 13.65
CA SER A 184 4.62 29.45 14.82
C SER A 184 5.74 30.47 14.58
N GLY A 185 5.83 30.99 13.35
CA GLY A 185 6.80 32.03 12.97
C GLY A 185 8.17 31.48 12.62
N ALA A 186 9.14 32.39 12.48
CA ALA A 186 10.43 32.13 11.84
C ALA A 186 11.27 31.01 12.46
N VAL A 187 11.12 30.71 13.75
CA VAL A 187 11.89 29.69 14.48
C VAL A 187 11.03 28.89 15.46
N GLY A 188 9.71 28.95 15.34
CA GLY A 188 8.79 28.15 16.16
C GLY A 188 8.52 28.69 17.57
N THR A 189 8.87 29.95 17.86
CA THR A 189 8.76 30.53 19.22
C THR A 189 7.51 31.37 19.43
N PHE A 190 6.65 31.55 18.41
CA PHE A 190 5.48 32.42 18.48
C PHE A 190 5.79 33.88 18.81
N ALA A 191 7.01 34.37 18.49
CA ALA A 191 7.44 35.70 18.91
C ALA A 191 6.57 36.83 18.36
N ASN A 192 5.98 36.67 17.16
CA ASN A 192 5.20 37.70 16.48
C ASN A 192 3.78 37.22 16.11
N ILE A 193 3.34 36.10 16.59
CA ILE A 193 2.02 35.52 16.34
C ILE A 193 1.53 34.76 17.58
N ASP A 194 0.24 34.86 17.89
CA ASP A 194 -0.34 34.17 19.03
C ASP A 194 -0.58 32.69 18.72
N PRO A 195 -0.28 31.74 19.63
CA PRO A 195 -0.57 30.31 19.44
C PRO A 195 -2.04 30.00 19.11
N ALA A 196 -2.99 30.83 19.53
CA ALA A 196 -4.40 30.68 19.19
C ALA A 196 -4.65 30.75 17.67
N VAL A 197 -3.78 31.45 16.92
CA VAL A 197 -3.86 31.46 15.44
C VAL A 197 -3.56 30.10 14.87
N GLU A 198 -2.54 29.41 15.37
CA GLU A 198 -2.20 28.04 14.95
C GLU A 198 -3.34 27.08 15.27
N GLU A 199 -3.89 27.15 16.49
CA GLU A 199 -5.02 26.29 16.91
C GLU A 199 -6.23 26.50 15.99
N HIS A 200 -6.55 27.75 15.68
CA HIS A 200 -7.67 28.09 14.78
C HIS A 200 -7.45 27.56 13.35
N VAL A 201 -6.30 27.82 12.76
CA VAL A 201 -5.97 27.37 11.39
C VAL A 201 -5.98 25.84 11.31
N CYS A 202 -5.33 25.16 12.26
CA CYS A 202 -5.29 23.72 12.30
C CYS A 202 -6.69 23.11 12.42
N ALA A 203 -7.53 23.63 13.31
CA ALA A 203 -8.91 23.15 13.48
C ALA A 203 -9.73 23.30 12.20
N LYS A 204 -9.58 24.42 11.45
CA LYS A 204 -10.28 24.65 10.18
C LYS A 204 -9.81 23.71 9.07
N LEU A 205 -8.55 23.30 9.06
CA LEU A 205 -7.98 22.41 8.06
C LEU A 205 -8.05 20.92 8.44
N GLY A 206 -8.60 20.60 9.62
CA GLY A 206 -8.67 19.22 10.12
C GLY A 206 -7.32 18.66 10.56
N LEU A 207 -6.41 19.54 11.00
CA LEU A 207 -5.09 19.22 11.53
C LEU A 207 -5.05 19.42 13.04
N ARG A 208 -3.98 18.95 13.67
CA ARG A 208 -3.63 19.26 15.05
C ARG A 208 -2.42 20.20 15.06
N PRO A 209 -2.32 21.14 15.99
CA PRO A 209 -1.10 21.91 16.20
C PRO A 209 0.09 21.00 16.43
N GLU A 210 1.23 21.29 15.83
CA GLU A 210 2.49 20.63 16.14
C GLU A 210 2.94 21.06 17.54
N PRO A 211 3.18 20.11 18.47
CA PRO A 211 3.52 20.46 19.86
C PRO A 211 4.79 21.33 19.98
N ILE A 212 5.74 21.12 19.07
CA ILE A 212 6.96 21.92 18.96
C ILE A 212 7.50 21.84 17.54
N SER A 213 7.71 22.98 16.92
CA SER A 213 8.38 23.11 15.64
C SER A 213 9.63 23.98 15.78
N THR A 214 10.45 24.01 14.76
CA THR A 214 11.44 25.03 14.50
C THR A 214 10.86 26.00 13.47
N GLN A 215 11.58 26.37 12.41
CA GLN A 215 10.94 26.99 11.25
C GLN A 215 10.08 25.98 10.47
N VAL A 216 10.31 24.68 10.68
CA VAL A 216 9.64 23.56 9.99
C VAL A 216 9.07 22.56 11.00
N ILE A 217 8.04 21.84 10.57
CA ILE A 217 7.56 20.65 11.27
C ILE A 217 8.66 19.56 11.25
N PRO A 218 8.91 18.81 12.35
CA PRO A 218 9.87 17.71 12.34
C PRO A 218 9.58 16.65 11.25
N ARG A 219 10.63 16.22 10.55
CA ARG A 219 10.50 15.34 9.36
C ARG A 219 10.44 13.84 9.67
N ASP A 220 10.58 13.43 10.92
CA ASP A 220 10.39 12.04 11.34
C ASP A 220 8.97 11.52 11.01
N ARG A 221 7.93 12.36 11.13
CA ARG A 221 6.55 12.05 10.71
C ARG A 221 6.45 11.74 9.22
N HIS A 222 7.11 12.56 8.40
CA HIS A 222 7.17 12.37 6.94
C HIS A 222 7.95 11.11 6.59
N ALA A 223 9.10 10.86 7.25
CA ALA A 223 9.88 9.65 7.07
C ALA A 223 9.06 8.39 7.37
N MET A 224 8.33 8.37 8.48
CA MET A 224 7.43 7.26 8.83
C MET A 224 6.30 7.10 7.82
N PHE A 225 5.73 8.20 7.34
CA PHE A 225 4.71 8.20 6.30
C PHE A 225 5.21 7.48 5.04
N PHE A 226 6.33 7.92 4.46
CA PHE A 226 6.89 7.30 3.26
C PHE A 226 7.37 5.86 3.49
N ALA A 227 7.92 5.54 4.67
CA ALA A 227 8.25 4.17 5.04
C ALA A 227 7.02 3.25 5.04
N THR A 228 5.88 3.76 5.53
CA THR A 228 4.60 3.04 5.49
C THR A 228 4.16 2.76 4.04
N LEU A 229 4.26 3.75 3.15
CA LEU A 229 3.95 3.56 1.73
C LEU A 229 4.88 2.52 1.09
N GLY A 230 6.17 2.53 1.45
CA GLY A 230 7.15 1.54 1.00
C GLY A 230 6.81 0.11 1.41
N VAL A 231 6.33 -0.09 2.64
CA VAL A 231 5.88 -1.41 3.12
C VAL A 231 4.63 -1.88 2.34
N ILE A 232 3.66 -0.99 2.12
CA ILE A 232 2.46 -1.31 1.33
C ILE A 232 2.84 -1.70 -0.10
N ALA A 233 3.74 -0.96 -0.73
CA ALA A 233 4.24 -1.28 -2.06
C ALA A 233 4.93 -2.65 -2.13
N SER A 234 5.66 -3.03 -1.08
CA SER A 234 6.28 -4.35 -0.97
C SER A 234 5.25 -5.47 -0.87
N SER A 235 4.13 -5.24 -0.18
CA SER A 235 3.00 -6.17 -0.13
C SER A 235 2.30 -6.31 -1.50
N ILE A 236 2.15 -5.21 -2.23
CA ILE A 236 1.64 -5.24 -3.63
C ILE A 236 2.56 -6.10 -4.51
N GLU A 237 3.86 -5.91 -4.41
CA GLU A 237 4.84 -6.71 -5.16
C GLU A 237 4.78 -8.20 -4.80
N ASN A 238 4.62 -8.53 -3.51
CA ASN A 238 4.46 -9.91 -3.04
C ASN A 238 3.26 -10.60 -3.72
N ILE A 239 2.11 -9.93 -3.78
CA ILE A 239 0.91 -10.45 -4.46
C ILE A 239 1.17 -10.59 -5.97
N ALA A 240 1.77 -9.59 -6.58
CA ALA A 240 2.07 -9.59 -8.01
C ALA A 240 3.02 -10.75 -8.40
N ILE A 241 4.04 -11.00 -7.60
CA ILE A 241 5.00 -12.11 -7.82
C ILE A 241 4.29 -13.47 -7.71
N GLU A 242 3.43 -13.68 -6.70
CA GLU A 242 2.68 -14.94 -6.56
C GLU A 242 1.80 -15.19 -7.79
N ILE A 243 1.07 -14.17 -8.27
CA ILE A 243 0.23 -14.29 -9.48
C ILE A 243 1.10 -14.63 -10.72
N ARG A 244 2.24 -13.96 -10.89
CA ARG A 244 3.16 -14.24 -11.99
C ARG A 244 3.71 -15.66 -11.94
N HIS A 245 4.02 -16.19 -10.75
CA HIS A 245 4.44 -17.58 -10.59
C HIS A 245 3.33 -18.56 -10.94
N MET A 246 2.07 -18.27 -10.58
CA MET A 246 0.93 -19.11 -10.93
C MET A 246 0.62 -19.08 -12.43
N GLN A 247 0.96 -18.00 -13.16
CA GLN A 247 0.71 -17.87 -14.61
C GLN A 247 1.81 -18.47 -15.47
N ARG A 248 2.93 -18.91 -14.92
CA ARG A 248 3.98 -19.58 -15.69
C ARG A 248 3.42 -20.77 -16.44
N THR A 249 3.92 -21.01 -17.67
CA THR A 249 3.45 -22.08 -18.57
C THR A 249 3.42 -23.45 -17.90
N GLU A 250 4.43 -23.76 -17.10
CA GLU A 250 4.57 -25.06 -16.41
C GLU A 250 3.64 -25.19 -15.20
N VAL A 251 3.13 -24.08 -14.68
CA VAL A 251 2.25 -24.03 -13.52
C VAL A 251 0.80 -23.83 -13.93
N LEU A 252 0.49 -22.73 -14.59
CA LEU A 252 -0.80 -22.30 -15.15
C LEU A 252 -1.99 -22.59 -14.20
N GLU A 253 -1.86 -22.18 -12.95
CA GLU A 253 -2.90 -22.30 -11.93
C GLU A 253 -3.80 -21.06 -11.86
N ALA A 254 -3.28 -19.91 -12.33
CA ALA A 254 -4.03 -18.66 -12.47
C ALA A 254 -3.53 -17.88 -13.69
N GLU A 255 -4.33 -16.95 -14.17
CA GLU A 255 -3.99 -16.07 -15.31
C GLU A 255 -4.64 -14.71 -15.14
N GLU A 256 -3.94 -13.63 -15.47
CA GLU A 256 -4.54 -12.31 -15.62
C GLU A 256 -5.68 -12.37 -16.66
N PHE A 257 -6.79 -11.68 -16.35
CA PHE A 257 -7.91 -11.60 -17.29
C PHE A 257 -7.48 -10.95 -18.60
N PHE A 258 -7.71 -11.65 -19.70
CA PHE A 258 -7.40 -11.21 -21.03
C PHE A 258 -8.67 -10.73 -21.75
N SER A 259 -8.77 -9.43 -22.01
CA SER A 259 -9.97 -8.81 -22.57
C SER A 259 -10.15 -9.18 -24.04
N PRO A 260 -11.40 -9.29 -24.54
CA PRO A 260 -11.65 -9.45 -25.96
C PRO A 260 -10.95 -8.34 -26.77
N GLY A 261 -10.22 -8.72 -27.81
CA GLY A 261 -9.47 -7.80 -28.67
C GLY A 261 -8.10 -7.37 -28.13
N GLN A 262 -7.75 -7.71 -26.89
CA GLN A 262 -6.42 -7.46 -26.35
C GLN A 262 -5.35 -8.23 -27.12
N LYS A 263 -4.16 -7.63 -27.31
CA LYS A 263 -3.00 -8.28 -27.90
C LYS A 263 -1.98 -8.59 -26.82
N GLY A 264 -1.62 -9.86 -26.67
CA GLY A 264 -0.68 -10.31 -25.63
C GLY A 264 0.78 -10.24 -26.06
N SER A 265 1.04 -10.29 -27.36
CA SER A 265 2.38 -10.25 -27.92
C SER A 265 2.33 -9.68 -29.34
N SER A 266 3.38 -8.95 -29.74
CA SER A 266 3.54 -8.45 -31.10
C SER A 266 3.96 -9.54 -32.10
N ALA A 267 4.58 -10.62 -31.62
CA ALA A 267 5.13 -11.70 -32.43
C ALA A 267 4.31 -13.00 -32.38
N MET A 268 3.75 -13.32 -31.21
CA MET A 268 3.04 -14.59 -30.96
C MET A 268 1.60 -14.34 -30.50
N PRO A 269 0.59 -14.50 -31.40
CA PRO A 269 -0.79 -14.13 -31.10
C PRO A 269 -1.43 -14.86 -29.90
N HIS A 270 -0.95 -16.06 -29.58
CA HIS A 270 -1.46 -16.88 -28.47
C HIS A 270 -0.83 -16.55 -27.12
N LYS A 271 0.27 -15.77 -27.08
CA LYS A 271 1.03 -15.50 -25.86
C LYS A 271 0.33 -14.47 -25.00
N ARG A 272 -0.05 -14.86 -23.78
CA ARG A 272 -0.69 -14.01 -22.77
C ARG A 272 0.28 -13.70 -21.65
N ASN A 273 0.87 -12.52 -21.69
CA ASN A 273 1.87 -12.10 -20.70
C ASN A 273 1.19 -11.51 -19.46
N PRO A 274 1.73 -11.72 -18.25
CA PRO A 274 1.22 -11.12 -17.00
C PRO A 274 1.67 -9.65 -16.88
N VAL A 275 1.27 -8.81 -17.84
CA VAL A 275 1.78 -7.44 -18.01
C VAL A 275 1.37 -6.53 -16.86
N LEU A 276 0.18 -6.74 -16.28
CA LEU A 276 -0.34 -5.90 -15.21
C LEU A 276 0.43 -6.14 -13.90
N THR A 277 0.71 -7.39 -13.57
CA THR A 277 1.49 -7.74 -12.37
C THR A 277 3.00 -7.48 -12.56
N GLU A 278 3.54 -7.59 -13.77
CA GLU A 278 4.90 -7.11 -14.09
C GLU A 278 5.01 -5.59 -13.85
N ASN A 279 4.03 -4.83 -14.32
CA ASN A 279 3.98 -3.38 -14.08
C ASN A 279 3.87 -3.06 -12.58
N LEU A 280 3.01 -3.77 -11.82
CA LEU A 280 2.91 -3.60 -10.37
C LEU A 280 4.25 -3.82 -9.66
N THR A 281 5.01 -4.85 -10.06
CA THR A 281 6.36 -5.12 -9.55
C THR A 281 7.31 -3.93 -9.80
N GLY A 282 7.23 -3.32 -10.98
CA GLY A 282 8.01 -2.13 -11.34
C GLY A 282 7.60 -0.89 -10.54
N LEU A 283 6.29 -0.63 -10.44
CA LEU A 283 5.76 0.52 -9.68
C LEU A 283 6.11 0.45 -8.19
N ALA A 284 6.11 -0.74 -7.60
CA ALA A 284 6.49 -0.93 -6.20
C ALA A 284 7.94 -0.46 -5.92
N ARG A 285 8.85 -0.62 -6.89
CA ARG A 285 10.24 -0.13 -6.78
C ARG A 285 10.27 1.40 -6.71
N LEU A 286 9.45 2.08 -7.54
CA LEU A 286 9.37 3.54 -7.56
C LEU A 286 8.84 4.08 -6.23
N VAL A 287 7.81 3.45 -5.66
CA VAL A 287 7.29 3.84 -4.34
C VAL A 287 8.35 3.69 -3.26
N ARG A 288 9.08 2.57 -3.22
CA ARG A 288 10.14 2.34 -2.23
C ARG A 288 11.32 3.30 -2.35
N MET A 289 11.56 3.84 -3.54
CA MET A 289 12.64 4.81 -3.77
C MET A 289 12.50 6.07 -2.92
N SER A 290 11.28 6.45 -2.55
CA SER A 290 11.00 7.64 -1.73
C SER A 290 11.41 7.51 -0.25
N VAL A 291 11.59 6.28 0.24
CA VAL A 291 11.82 6.02 1.67
C VAL A 291 13.15 6.59 2.15
N ILE A 292 14.23 6.37 1.39
CA ILE A 292 15.56 6.82 1.79
C ILE A 292 15.66 8.35 1.83
N PRO A 293 15.31 9.09 0.76
CA PRO A 293 15.40 10.55 0.81
C PRO A 293 14.44 11.17 1.85
N ALA A 294 13.30 10.54 2.13
CA ALA A 294 12.43 10.99 3.22
C ALA A 294 13.09 10.83 4.61
N MET A 295 13.83 9.74 4.83
CA MET A 295 14.61 9.54 6.06
C MET A 295 15.79 10.52 6.17
N GLU A 296 16.45 10.83 5.07
CA GLU A 296 17.56 11.81 5.03
C GLU A 296 17.08 13.23 5.37
N ASN A 297 15.82 13.56 5.09
CA ASN A 297 15.21 14.85 5.45
C ASN A 297 15.02 15.05 6.97
N VAL A 298 15.17 14.03 7.79
CA VAL A 298 15.07 14.16 9.26
C VAL A 298 16.22 15.00 9.81
N ALA A 299 17.40 14.89 9.23
CA ALA A 299 18.61 15.59 9.67
C ALA A 299 18.74 16.92 8.93
N LEU A 300 18.12 17.97 9.45
CA LEU A 300 18.28 19.35 8.96
C LEU A 300 19.21 20.15 9.87
N TRP A 301 19.80 21.22 9.32
CA TRP A 301 20.66 22.11 10.07
C TRP A 301 19.84 23.06 10.95
N HIS A 302 20.15 23.08 12.24
CA HIS A 302 19.55 23.99 13.23
C HIS A 302 18.01 24.02 13.11
N GLU A 303 17.43 25.20 13.01
CA GLU A 303 15.98 25.40 12.87
C GLU A 303 15.47 25.08 11.47
N ARG A 304 16.32 25.11 10.44
CA ARG A 304 16.05 24.68 9.06
C ARG A 304 17.24 24.91 8.15
N ASP A 305 17.52 23.98 7.23
CA ASP A 305 18.04 24.27 5.89
C ASP A 305 16.96 23.87 4.85
N ILE A 306 17.16 24.24 3.57
CA ILE A 306 16.12 24.01 2.53
C ILE A 306 16.31 22.73 1.72
N SER A 307 17.22 21.86 2.11
CA SER A 307 17.54 20.62 1.36
C SER A 307 16.33 19.70 1.21
N HIS A 308 15.44 19.63 2.22
CA HIS A 308 14.22 18.83 2.20
C HIS A 308 13.24 19.23 1.10
N SER A 309 13.18 20.52 0.74
CA SER A 309 12.13 21.08 -0.12
C SER A 309 12.12 20.48 -1.51
N SER A 310 13.30 20.38 -2.16
CA SER A 310 13.42 19.78 -3.51
C SER A 310 13.07 18.30 -3.51
N VAL A 311 13.39 17.59 -2.43
CA VAL A 311 13.06 16.16 -2.26
C VAL A 311 11.54 15.98 -2.13
N GLU A 312 10.90 16.74 -1.23
CA GLU A 312 9.47 16.62 -0.94
C GLU A 312 8.58 17.00 -2.13
N ARG A 313 8.99 17.98 -2.93
CA ARG A 313 8.31 18.37 -4.18
C ARG A 313 8.28 17.23 -5.21
N ALA A 314 9.26 16.32 -5.17
CA ALA A 314 9.30 15.13 -6.01
C ALA A 314 8.59 13.93 -5.37
N ILE A 315 9.02 13.53 -4.16
CA ILE A 315 8.53 12.28 -3.56
C ILE A 315 7.07 12.35 -3.11
N GLY A 316 6.57 13.51 -2.69
CA GLY A 316 5.16 13.67 -2.28
C GLY A 316 4.20 13.25 -3.39
N PRO A 317 4.16 13.97 -4.52
CA PRO A 317 3.28 13.62 -5.63
C PRO A 317 3.63 12.30 -6.28
N ASP A 318 4.89 12.04 -6.62
CA ASP A 318 5.26 10.87 -7.42
C ASP A 318 4.97 9.55 -6.67
N THR A 319 5.20 9.51 -5.36
CA THR A 319 4.96 8.31 -4.57
C THR A 319 3.48 8.03 -4.37
N THR A 320 2.71 9.04 -3.99
CA THR A 320 1.28 8.88 -3.71
C THR A 320 0.47 8.60 -4.98
N ILE A 321 0.78 9.27 -6.09
CA ILE A 321 0.15 9.03 -7.39
C ILE A 321 0.47 7.61 -7.89
N THR A 322 1.74 7.19 -7.79
CA THR A 322 2.16 5.85 -8.21
C THR A 322 1.49 4.76 -7.38
N LEU A 323 1.42 4.94 -6.05
CA LEU A 323 0.80 3.96 -5.16
C LEU A 323 -0.72 3.89 -5.35
N ASP A 324 -1.39 5.02 -5.50
CA ASP A 324 -2.83 5.07 -5.78
C ASP A 324 -3.19 4.31 -7.06
N PHE A 325 -2.44 4.55 -8.13
CA PHE A 325 -2.61 3.83 -9.38
C PHE A 325 -2.34 2.32 -9.21
N ALA A 326 -1.29 1.95 -8.46
CA ALA A 326 -0.94 0.56 -8.21
C ALA A 326 -2.03 -0.18 -7.41
N LEU A 327 -2.59 0.44 -6.37
CA LEU A 327 -3.70 -0.12 -5.60
C LEU A 327 -4.94 -0.35 -6.47
N HIS A 328 -5.27 0.62 -7.30
CA HIS A 328 -6.43 0.52 -8.20
C HIS A 328 -6.24 -0.60 -9.25
N ARG A 329 -5.04 -0.70 -9.81
CA ARG A 329 -4.68 -1.79 -10.74
C ARG A 329 -4.70 -3.15 -10.07
N LEU A 330 -4.13 -3.27 -8.85
CA LEU A 330 -4.12 -4.53 -8.10
C LEU A 330 -5.53 -5.02 -7.80
N ALA A 331 -6.41 -4.12 -7.36
CA ALA A 331 -7.81 -4.47 -7.12
C ALA A 331 -8.45 -5.07 -8.38
N GLY A 332 -8.30 -4.40 -9.53
CA GLY A 332 -8.84 -4.90 -10.80
C GLY A 332 -8.24 -6.22 -11.27
N VAL A 333 -6.96 -6.47 -10.99
CA VAL A 333 -6.30 -7.77 -11.28
C VAL A 333 -6.91 -8.86 -10.41
N VAL A 334 -7.03 -8.64 -9.10
CA VAL A 334 -7.57 -9.64 -8.15
C VAL A 334 -9.04 -9.95 -8.45
N GLU A 335 -9.86 -8.91 -8.69
CA GLU A 335 -11.28 -9.04 -9.03
C GLU A 335 -11.53 -9.95 -10.26
N LYS A 336 -10.63 -9.87 -11.24
CA LYS A 336 -10.80 -10.52 -12.54
C LYS A 336 -9.87 -11.72 -12.76
N LEU A 337 -9.04 -12.07 -11.78
CA LEU A 337 -8.06 -13.15 -11.92
C LEU A 337 -8.77 -14.47 -12.29
N VAL A 338 -8.35 -15.08 -13.38
CA VAL A 338 -8.84 -16.38 -13.81
C VAL A 338 -8.12 -17.46 -13.01
N ILE A 339 -8.87 -18.38 -12.42
CA ILE A 339 -8.34 -19.51 -11.65
C ILE A 339 -8.65 -20.81 -12.39
N TYR A 340 -7.68 -21.73 -12.43
CA TYR A 340 -7.77 -23.03 -13.08
C TYR A 340 -7.69 -24.18 -12.07
N PRO A 341 -8.80 -24.56 -11.41
CA PRO A 341 -8.81 -25.63 -10.40
C PRO A 341 -8.30 -26.98 -10.93
N GLU A 342 -8.63 -27.31 -12.20
CA GLU A 342 -8.19 -28.56 -12.80
C GLU A 342 -6.65 -28.60 -12.96
N ASN A 343 -6.02 -27.48 -13.30
CA ASN A 343 -4.57 -27.39 -13.38
C ASN A 343 -3.93 -27.49 -12.00
N MET A 344 -4.57 -26.91 -10.96
CA MET A 344 -4.12 -27.07 -9.57
C MET A 344 -4.11 -28.53 -9.15
N LEU A 345 -5.17 -29.27 -9.42
CA LEU A 345 -5.25 -30.72 -9.14
C LEU A 345 -4.26 -31.51 -9.97
N ARG A 346 -4.10 -31.22 -11.26
CA ARG A 346 -3.11 -31.85 -12.12
C ARG A 346 -1.70 -31.67 -11.58
N ASN A 347 -1.33 -30.45 -11.21
CA ASN A 347 0.01 -30.16 -10.67
C ASN A 347 0.23 -30.87 -9.33
N MET A 348 -0.76 -30.88 -8.44
CA MET A 348 -0.68 -31.59 -7.17
C MET A 348 -0.46 -33.08 -7.36
N ASN A 349 -1.07 -33.69 -8.39
CA ASN A 349 -0.95 -35.11 -8.70
C ASN A 349 0.27 -35.46 -9.56
N GLN A 350 1.11 -34.50 -9.93
CA GLN A 350 2.29 -34.70 -10.78
C GLN A 350 3.19 -35.83 -10.29
N PHE A 351 3.35 -35.94 -8.97
CA PHE A 351 4.15 -36.98 -8.32
C PHE A 351 3.27 -38.05 -7.62
N LYS A 352 2.09 -38.33 -8.21
CA LYS A 352 1.26 -39.52 -7.89
C LYS A 352 1.19 -39.84 -6.41
N GLY A 353 0.76 -38.88 -5.60
CA GLY A 353 0.53 -39.06 -4.16
C GLY A 353 1.74 -38.81 -3.25
N LEU A 354 2.92 -38.48 -3.77
CA LEU A 354 4.12 -38.23 -2.97
C LEU A 354 3.94 -37.11 -1.93
N VAL A 355 3.07 -36.17 -2.19
CA VAL A 355 2.70 -35.07 -1.28
C VAL A 355 2.09 -35.56 0.06
N MET A 356 1.69 -36.85 0.14
CA MET A 356 1.17 -37.48 1.35
C MET A 356 2.26 -38.17 2.21
N SER A 357 3.52 -38.08 1.82
CA SER A 357 4.62 -38.82 2.46
C SER A 357 4.75 -38.54 3.95
N GLN A 358 4.60 -37.30 4.41
CA GLN A 358 4.64 -36.95 5.83
C GLN A 358 3.50 -37.61 6.61
N ARG A 359 2.30 -37.64 6.03
CA ARG A 359 1.15 -38.26 6.67
C ARG A 359 1.32 -39.77 6.89
N VAL A 360 1.96 -40.46 5.91
CA VAL A 360 2.32 -41.86 6.04
C VAL A 360 3.40 -42.06 7.09
N LEU A 361 4.43 -41.21 7.10
CA LEU A 361 5.50 -41.25 8.11
C LEU A 361 4.94 -41.16 9.53
N LEU A 362 4.04 -40.20 9.77
CA LEU A 362 3.39 -40.02 11.07
C LEU A 362 2.51 -41.23 11.44
N ALA A 363 1.80 -41.84 10.49
CA ALA A 363 1.00 -43.03 10.75
C ALA A 363 1.86 -44.22 11.17
N LEU A 364 3.00 -44.45 10.52
CA LEU A 364 3.95 -45.51 10.90
C LEU A 364 4.50 -45.28 12.30
N THR A 365 4.88 -44.06 12.66
CA THR A 365 5.38 -43.76 14.01
C THR A 365 4.29 -43.96 15.07
N GLN A 366 3.05 -43.62 14.78
CA GLN A 366 1.90 -43.86 15.67
C GLN A 366 1.57 -45.34 15.81
N ALA A 367 1.85 -46.14 14.79
CA ALA A 367 1.73 -47.61 14.84
C ALA A 367 2.89 -48.32 15.58
N GLY A 368 3.82 -47.54 16.16
CA GLY A 368 4.92 -48.08 16.96
C GLY A 368 6.23 -48.32 16.20
N VAL A 369 6.32 -47.98 14.93
CA VAL A 369 7.57 -48.05 14.15
C VAL A 369 8.51 -46.90 14.58
N SER A 370 9.80 -47.17 14.73
CA SER A 370 10.78 -46.14 15.09
C SER A 370 10.76 -44.98 14.06
N ARG A 371 11.18 -43.79 14.48
CA ARG A 371 11.25 -42.64 13.59
C ARG A 371 12.19 -42.89 12.41
N GLU A 372 13.33 -43.50 12.68
CA GLU A 372 14.35 -43.83 11.69
C GLU A 372 13.84 -44.85 10.67
N ASP A 373 13.17 -45.92 11.15
CA ASP A 373 12.58 -46.92 10.26
C ASP A 373 11.38 -46.35 9.49
N SER A 374 10.53 -45.58 10.13
CA SER A 374 9.42 -44.88 9.43
C SER A 374 9.94 -44.00 8.31
N TYR A 375 11.01 -43.22 8.57
CA TYR A 375 11.65 -42.41 7.55
C TYR A 375 12.23 -43.27 6.41
N ARG A 376 12.96 -44.32 6.74
CA ARG A 376 13.54 -45.27 5.77
C ARG A 376 12.47 -45.90 4.87
N LEU A 377 11.37 -46.36 5.47
CA LEU A 377 10.26 -47.00 4.76
C LEU A 377 9.57 -46.03 3.79
N VAL A 378 9.26 -44.82 4.26
CA VAL A 378 8.65 -43.77 3.41
C VAL A 378 9.60 -43.35 2.29
N GLN A 379 10.87 -43.08 2.61
CA GLN A 379 11.87 -42.64 1.65
C GLN A 379 12.10 -43.67 0.53
N ARG A 380 12.28 -44.97 0.85
CA ARG A 380 12.52 -45.96 -0.20
C ARG A 380 11.34 -46.09 -1.19
N ASN A 381 10.11 -45.95 -0.72
CA ASN A 381 8.94 -45.98 -1.59
C ASN A 381 8.77 -44.62 -2.34
N ALA A 382 9.06 -43.50 -1.71
CA ALA A 382 9.07 -42.17 -2.33
C ALA A 382 10.11 -42.09 -3.46
N MET A 383 11.29 -42.66 -3.31
CA MET A 383 12.32 -42.65 -4.36
C MET A 383 11.91 -43.44 -5.61
N LYS A 384 11.10 -44.49 -5.46
CA LYS A 384 10.54 -45.21 -6.64
C LYS A 384 9.60 -44.30 -7.44
N VAL A 385 8.81 -43.46 -6.74
CA VAL A 385 7.98 -42.47 -7.40
C VAL A 385 8.83 -41.42 -8.13
N TRP A 386 9.84 -40.89 -7.44
CA TRP A 386 10.71 -39.85 -7.98
C TRP A 386 11.52 -40.30 -9.17
N GLU A 387 12.15 -41.48 -9.09
CA GLU A 387 13.08 -41.99 -10.10
C GLU A 387 12.38 -42.74 -11.25
N LYS A 388 11.28 -43.44 -10.96
CA LYS A 388 10.63 -44.38 -11.91
C LYS A 388 9.20 -43.96 -12.28
N GLY A 389 8.69 -42.88 -11.72
CA GLY A 389 7.31 -42.44 -11.95
C GLY A 389 6.24 -43.41 -11.42
N ALA A 390 6.58 -44.22 -10.40
CA ALA A 390 5.65 -45.14 -9.73
C ALA A 390 4.50 -44.38 -9.06
N ASP A 391 3.47 -45.08 -8.61
CA ASP A 391 2.38 -44.52 -7.79
C ASP A 391 2.70 -44.77 -6.30
N PHE A 392 2.75 -43.73 -5.49
CA PHE A 392 3.20 -43.81 -4.09
C PHE A 392 2.32 -44.71 -3.24
N ARG A 393 1.01 -44.63 -3.40
CA ARG A 393 0.07 -45.49 -2.67
C ARG A 393 0.23 -46.95 -3.04
N THR A 394 0.40 -47.24 -4.33
CA THR A 394 0.63 -48.61 -4.83
C THR A 394 1.92 -49.19 -4.27
N GLU A 395 3.00 -48.42 -4.24
CA GLU A 395 4.27 -48.84 -3.68
C GLU A 395 4.18 -49.14 -2.18
N LEU A 396 3.46 -48.31 -1.41
CA LEU A 396 3.23 -48.54 0.02
C LEU A 396 2.42 -49.81 0.28
N LEU A 397 1.38 -50.07 -0.51
CA LEU A 397 0.54 -51.26 -0.40
C LEU A 397 1.30 -52.55 -0.77
N ALA A 398 2.30 -52.46 -1.63
CA ALA A 398 3.16 -53.59 -2.01
C ALA A 398 4.34 -53.85 -1.05
N ASP A 399 4.61 -52.92 -0.14
CA ASP A 399 5.73 -53.00 0.79
C ASP A 399 5.35 -53.82 2.04
N ALA A 400 5.94 -54.99 2.20
CA ALA A 400 5.63 -55.90 3.31
C ALA A 400 5.93 -55.34 4.71
N GLU A 401 6.95 -54.49 4.86
CA GLU A 401 7.27 -53.86 6.15
C GLU A 401 6.26 -52.75 6.48
N VAL A 402 5.77 -52.02 5.47
CA VAL A 402 4.72 -51.01 5.65
C VAL A 402 3.39 -51.66 6.00
N THR A 403 3.00 -52.72 5.25
CA THR A 403 1.74 -53.43 5.46
C THR A 403 1.74 -54.31 6.73
N ALA A 404 2.90 -54.62 7.30
CA ALA A 404 3.00 -55.22 8.64
C ALA A 404 2.61 -54.21 9.76
N ALA A 405 2.80 -52.92 9.55
CA ALA A 405 2.51 -51.89 10.54
C ALA A 405 1.15 -51.18 10.30
N LEU A 406 0.72 -51.06 9.06
CA LEU A 406 -0.52 -50.36 8.65
C LEU A 406 -1.36 -51.26 7.75
N THR A 407 -2.64 -51.39 8.02
CA THR A 407 -3.56 -52.08 7.15
C THR A 407 -3.75 -51.34 5.80
N PRO A 408 -4.17 -52.03 4.72
CA PRO A 408 -4.48 -51.39 3.45
C PRO A 408 -5.49 -50.24 3.55
N ASN A 409 -6.49 -50.36 4.44
CA ASN A 409 -7.45 -49.29 4.68
C ASN A 409 -6.82 -48.08 5.33
N GLU A 410 -5.99 -48.24 6.35
CA GLU A 410 -5.25 -47.16 7.00
C GLU A 410 -4.32 -46.44 6.01
N ILE A 411 -3.65 -47.18 5.13
CA ILE A 411 -2.82 -46.59 4.08
C ILE A 411 -3.70 -45.74 3.13
N ASN A 412 -4.83 -46.27 2.63
CA ASN A 412 -5.72 -45.56 1.72
C ASN A 412 -6.28 -44.29 2.32
N GLU A 413 -6.61 -44.26 3.62
CA GLU A 413 -7.07 -43.07 4.33
C GLU A 413 -6.04 -41.94 4.36
N LYS A 414 -4.74 -42.23 4.24
CA LYS A 414 -3.68 -41.20 4.24
C LYS A 414 -3.70 -40.37 2.96
N PHE A 415 -4.39 -40.83 1.93
CA PHE A 415 -4.51 -40.11 0.64
C PHE A 415 -5.78 -39.25 0.53
N ASP A 416 -6.56 -39.11 1.61
CA ASP A 416 -7.69 -38.20 1.69
C ASP A 416 -7.20 -36.74 1.83
N LEU A 417 -7.57 -35.88 0.87
CA LEU A 417 -7.25 -34.47 0.85
C LEU A 417 -7.91 -33.67 1.97
N GLY A 418 -9.10 -34.10 2.43
CA GLY A 418 -9.85 -33.47 3.50
C GLY A 418 -9.06 -33.33 4.81
N TYR A 419 -8.09 -34.23 5.03
CA TYR A 419 -7.21 -34.12 6.19
C TYR A 419 -6.39 -32.80 6.21
N HIS A 420 -5.92 -32.34 5.07
CA HIS A 420 -5.10 -31.14 4.97
C HIS A 420 -5.94 -29.84 5.01
N THR A 421 -7.23 -29.95 4.71
CA THR A 421 -8.15 -28.78 4.68
C THR A 421 -9.04 -28.67 5.90
N LYS A 422 -8.99 -29.63 6.84
CA LYS A 422 -9.88 -29.73 8.02
C LYS A 422 -9.89 -28.50 8.94
N HIS A 423 -8.87 -27.66 8.90
CA HIS A 423 -8.76 -26.44 9.70
C HIS A 423 -8.90 -25.14 8.90
N VAL A 424 -9.31 -25.21 7.64
CA VAL A 424 -9.52 -24.01 6.80
C VAL A 424 -10.55 -23.07 7.43
N ASP A 425 -11.65 -23.61 7.96
CA ASP A 425 -12.68 -22.82 8.66
C ASP A 425 -12.12 -22.06 9.87
N THR A 426 -11.28 -22.72 10.65
CA THR A 426 -10.62 -22.08 11.81
C THR A 426 -9.73 -20.91 11.38
N ILE A 427 -8.96 -21.10 10.29
CA ILE A 427 -8.10 -20.05 9.76
C ILE A 427 -8.92 -18.89 9.21
N PHE A 428 -10.00 -19.19 8.47
CA PHE A 428 -10.92 -18.17 7.95
C PHE A 428 -11.57 -17.37 9.07
N ALA A 429 -12.01 -18.03 10.14
CA ALA A 429 -12.54 -17.36 11.32
C ALA A 429 -11.55 -16.41 11.99
N ARG A 430 -10.25 -16.76 12.04
CA ARG A 430 -9.19 -15.88 12.55
C ARG A 430 -8.95 -14.67 11.67
N VAL A 431 -9.06 -14.81 10.35
CA VAL A 431 -8.76 -13.74 9.40
C VAL A 431 -9.96 -12.82 9.17
N PHE A 432 -11.17 -13.38 9.11
CA PHE A 432 -12.41 -12.68 8.71
C PHE A 432 -13.46 -12.59 9.80
N GLY A 433 -13.19 -13.08 11.03
CA GLY A 433 -14.12 -13.07 12.16
C GLY A 433 -14.39 -11.66 12.72
N ALA A 434 -15.12 -11.60 13.85
CA ALA A 434 -15.65 -10.35 14.40
C ALA A 434 -14.60 -9.34 14.89
N ASP A 435 -13.34 -9.77 15.09
CA ASP A 435 -12.17 -8.90 15.39
C ASP A 435 -11.16 -9.00 14.23
N PRO A 436 -11.37 -8.30 13.12
CA PRO A 436 -10.39 -8.26 12.06
C PRO A 436 -9.16 -7.46 12.53
N LEU A 437 -7.99 -8.02 12.27
CA LEU A 437 -6.66 -7.44 12.54
C LEU A 437 -6.51 -5.97 12.14
#